data_2f78abc5a902a7bf63bf3e9580b2725f
#
_entry.id   2f78abc5a902a7bf63bf3e9580b2725f
#
_cell.length_a   1.000
_cell.length_b   1.000
_cell.length_c   1.000
_cell.angle_alpha   90.00
_cell.angle_beta   90.00
_cell.angle_gamma   90.00
#
_symmetry.space_group_name_H-M   'P 1'
#
loop_
_entity.id
_entity.type
_entity.pdbx_description
1 polymer ?
#
loop_
_entity_poly.entity_id
_entity_poly.type
_entity_poly.pdbx_seq_one_letter_code
_entity_poly.pdbx_strand_id
1 'polypeptide(L)'
;MRAVLAGGGTGGHVIPALAVAQELRACFDTQILFVGTSRGIENRLVPAAGFALKLIDVGQLKNVSIATRLKTLLALPRAVLVAGGILRDFRPDVVIGVGGYASGPAMLAAALSSVPTLAFEPNLVPGFANRVVAPMISAATVQFRETCRSFRRCVVTGVPVRHAFF
;
A
#
# COMPACT_ATOMS: atom_id res chain seq x y z
N MET A 1 -6.42 -14.03 -10.86
CA MET A 1 -6.62 -13.13 -9.69
C MET A 1 -6.21 -11.70 -10.07
N ARG A 2 -6.79 -10.68 -9.44
CA ARG A 2 -6.42 -9.27 -9.59
C ARG A 2 -5.99 -8.69 -8.26
N ALA A 3 -4.80 -8.12 -8.18
CA ALA A 3 -4.30 -7.51 -6.96
C ALA A 3 -3.87 -6.06 -7.18
N VAL A 4 -4.19 -5.19 -6.23
CA VAL A 4 -3.66 -3.83 -6.18
C VAL A 4 -2.62 -3.76 -5.08
N LEU A 5 -1.43 -3.24 -5.40
CA LEU A 5 -0.41 -2.90 -4.41
C LEU A 5 -0.37 -1.38 -4.23
N ALA A 6 -0.74 -0.92 -3.06
CA ALA A 6 -0.86 0.50 -2.77
C ALA A 6 0.24 0.97 -1.82
N GLY A 7 1.01 1.96 -2.25
CA GLY A 7 2.07 2.55 -1.46
C GLY A 7 3.20 3.09 -2.29
N GLY A 8 4.22 3.60 -1.64
CA GLY A 8 5.34 4.20 -2.35
C GLY A 8 6.11 5.22 -1.52
N GLY A 9 6.73 6.16 -2.22
CA GLY A 9 7.55 7.23 -1.66
C GLY A 9 9.01 6.83 -1.51
N THR A 10 9.32 5.73 -0.83
CA THR A 10 10.69 5.29 -0.54
C THR A 10 10.96 3.85 -0.96
N GLY A 11 12.25 3.49 -1.10
CA GLY A 11 12.67 2.12 -1.42
C GLY A 11 12.19 1.07 -0.42
N GLY A 12 12.11 1.44 0.86
CA GLY A 12 11.63 0.55 1.91
C GLY A 12 10.19 0.05 1.73
N HIS A 13 9.38 0.77 0.97
CA HIS A 13 8.01 0.37 0.64
C HIS A 13 7.92 -0.25 -0.76
N VAL A 14 8.58 0.37 -1.76
CA VAL A 14 8.44 -0.04 -3.17
C VAL A 14 9.14 -1.37 -3.46
N ILE A 15 10.31 -1.60 -2.87
CA ILE A 15 11.10 -2.81 -3.15
C ILE A 15 10.39 -4.08 -2.65
N PRO A 16 9.90 -4.14 -1.38
CA PRO A 16 9.09 -5.28 -0.93
C PRO A 16 7.81 -5.45 -1.74
N ALA A 17 7.15 -4.35 -2.13
CA ALA A 17 5.95 -4.41 -2.96
C ALA A 17 6.23 -5.07 -4.32
N LEU A 18 7.36 -4.72 -4.95
CA LEU A 18 7.77 -5.33 -6.22
C LEU A 18 8.08 -6.82 -6.07
N ALA A 19 8.73 -7.22 -4.97
CA ALA A 19 8.99 -8.63 -4.68
C ALA A 19 7.67 -9.42 -4.55
N VAL A 20 6.72 -8.91 -3.75
CA VAL A 20 5.38 -9.52 -3.62
C VAL A 20 4.67 -9.59 -4.96
N ALA A 21 4.70 -8.52 -5.76
CA ALA A 21 4.05 -8.48 -7.07
C ALA A 21 4.62 -9.52 -8.04
N GLN A 22 5.94 -9.67 -8.06
CA GLN A 22 6.62 -10.67 -8.89
C GLN A 22 6.21 -12.10 -8.52
N GLU A 23 6.17 -12.40 -7.21
CA GLU A 23 5.72 -13.71 -6.71
C GLU A 23 4.25 -13.99 -7.01
N LEU A 24 3.37 -13.01 -6.78
CA LEU A 24 1.94 -13.17 -7.10
C LEU A 24 1.72 -13.42 -8.58
N ARG A 25 2.48 -12.76 -9.45
CA ARG A 25 2.41 -12.98 -10.91
C ARG A 25 2.94 -14.36 -11.30
N ALA A 26 4.06 -14.77 -10.71
CA ALA A 26 4.70 -16.05 -11.02
C ALA A 26 3.90 -17.27 -10.53
N CYS A 27 3.38 -17.19 -9.29
CA CYS A 27 2.72 -18.33 -8.65
C CYS A 27 1.22 -18.44 -8.96
N PHE A 28 0.53 -17.33 -9.28
CA PHE A 28 -0.94 -17.30 -9.37
C PHE A 28 -1.48 -16.63 -10.63
N ASP A 29 -0.64 -16.35 -11.62
CA ASP A 29 -1.03 -15.61 -12.85
C ASP A 29 -1.87 -14.36 -12.54
N THR A 30 -1.38 -13.55 -11.60
CA THR A 30 -2.12 -12.42 -11.05
C THR A 30 -1.93 -11.17 -11.93
N GLN A 31 -3.04 -10.54 -12.29
CA GLN A 31 -3.00 -9.19 -12.85
C GLN A 31 -2.70 -8.18 -11.74
N ILE A 32 -1.65 -7.41 -11.89
CA ILE A 32 -1.15 -6.49 -10.87
C ILE A 32 -1.32 -5.04 -11.32
N LEU A 33 -1.87 -4.22 -10.43
CA LEU A 33 -1.90 -2.77 -10.56
C LEU A 33 -1.26 -2.12 -9.33
N PHE A 34 -0.33 -1.21 -9.54
CA PHE A 34 0.20 -0.37 -8.46
C PHE A 34 -0.59 0.93 -8.35
N VAL A 35 -0.76 1.39 -7.10
CA VAL A 35 -1.29 2.73 -6.78
C VAL A 35 -0.23 3.46 -5.96
N GLY A 36 0.28 4.55 -6.51
CA GLY A 36 1.35 5.35 -5.91
C GLY A 36 1.06 6.85 -5.95
N THR A 37 2.09 7.66 -5.71
CA THR A 37 2.05 9.11 -5.79
C THR A 37 2.97 9.63 -6.90
N SER A 38 2.75 10.83 -7.40
CA SER A 38 3.57 11.42 -8.46
C SER A 38 5.01 11.74 -8.07
N ARG A 39 5.34 11.74 -6.77
CA ARG A 39 6.63 12.19 -6.22
C ARG A 39 7.54 11.07 -5.72
N GLY A 40 7.07 9.83 -5.70
CA GLY A 40 7.82 8.70 -5.15
C GLY A 40 8.68 7.98 -6.18
N ILE A 41 9.57 7.12 -5.69
CA ILE A 41 10.45 6.30 -6.56
C ILE A 41 9.67 5.22 -7.32
N GLU A 42 8.44 4.93 -6.93
CA GLU A 42 7.52 4.03 -7.61
C GLU A 42 7.31 4.43 -9.07
N ASN A 43 7.34 5.73 -9.38
CA ASN A 43 7.20 6.24 -10.75
C ASN A 43 8.26 5.70 -11.71
N ARG A 44 9.44 5.39 -11.19
CA ARG A 44 10.54 4.81 -11.97
C ARG A 44 10.59 3.30 -11.86
N LEU A 45 10.48 2.77 -10.63
CA LEU A 45 10.74 1.35 -10.37
C LEU A 45 9.59 0.44 -10.81
N VAL A 46 8.34 0.86 -10.66
CA VAL A 46 7.17 0.04 -11.00
C VAL A 46 7.06 -0.19 -12.52
N PRO A 47 7.11 0.85 -13.37
CA PRO A 47 7.12 0.65 -14.83
C PRO A 47 8.36 -0.11 -15.32
N ALA A 48 9.55 0.15 -14.74
CA ALA A 48 10.77 -0.58 -15.09
C ALA A 48 10.69 -2.08 -14.77
N ALA A 49 9.86 -2.48 -13.79
CA ALA A 49 9.59 -3.87 -13.46
C ALA A 49 8.42 -4.48 -14.29
N GLY A 50 7.87 -3.74 -15.26
CA GLY A 50 6.82 -4.22 -16.15
C GLY A 50 5.42 -4.28 -15.49
N PHE A 51 5.15 -3.42 -14.50
CA PHE A 51 3.84 -3.31 -13.86
C PHE A 51 3.15 -1.98 -14.20
N ALA A 52 1.82 -2.03 -14.29
CA ALA A 52 1.01 -0.84 -14.44
C ALA A 52 0.98 -0.01 -13.14
N LEU A 53 1.02 1.32 -13.27
CA LEU A 53 0.98 2.27 -12.16
C LEU A 53 -0.13 3.30 -12.40
N LYS A 54 -0.99 3.48 -11.41
CA LYS A 54 -1.92 4.60 -11.31
C LYS A 54 -1.50 5.52 -10.17
N LEU A 55 -1.66 6.82 -10.38
CA LEU A 55 -1.24 7.83 -9.42
C LEU A 55 -2.44 8.46 -8.74
N ILE A 56 -2.32 8.68 -7.43
CA ILE A 56 -3.24 9.49 -6.64
C ILE A 56 -2.49 10.69 -6.07
N ASP A 57 -3.15 11.82 -5.99
CA ASP A 57 -2.56 13.01 -5.40
C ASP A 57 -2.77 13.01 -3.87
N VAL A 58 -1.70 12.76 -3.14
CA VAL A 58 -1.68 12.75 -1.68
C VAL A 58 -0.50 13.58 -1.20
N GLY A 59 -0.79 14.57 -0.38
CA GLY A 59 0.24 15.41 0.23
C GLY A 59 1.03 14.67 1.31
N GLN A 60 2.15 15.26 1.72
CA GLN A 60 2.96 14.78 2.83
C GLN A 60 2.35 15.18 4.17
N LEU A 61 2.47 14.30 5.18
CA LEU A 61 2.03 14.54 6.56
C LEU A 61 3.18 14.64 7.55
N LYS A 62 4.37 14.14 7.20
CA LYS A 62 5.58 14.21 8.05
C LYS A 62 6.52 15.29 7.56
N ASN A 63 7.21 15.94 8.49
CA ASN A 63 8.24 16.96 8.23
C ASN A 63 7.73 18.13 7.37
N VAL A 64 6.48 18.52 7.55
CA VAL A 64 5.84 19.65 6.86
C VAL A 64 5.19 20.61 7.87
N SER A 65 4.95 21.85 7.45
CA SER A 65 4.27 22.85 8.26
C SER A 65 2.86 22.42 8.65
N ILE A 66 2.31 23.00 9.73
CA ILE A 66 0.94 22.74 10.19
C ILE A 66 -0.07 23.07 9.07
N ALA A 67 0.14 24.17 8.35
CA ALA A 67 -0.72 24.55 7.23
C ALA A 67 -0.72 23.51 6.11
N THR A 68 0.46 22.97 5.74
CA THR A 68 0.58 21.90 4.75
C THR A 68 -0.10 20.61 5.24
N ARG A 69 0.06 20.27 6.51
CA ARG A 69 -0.59 19.09 7.11
C ARG A 69 -2.12 19.20 7.07
N LEU A 70 -2.66 20.38 7.43
CA LEU A 70 -4.09 20.64 7.38
C LEU A 70 -4.62 20.55 5.94
N LYS A 71 -3.92 21.16 4.97
CA LYS A 71 -4.26 21.05 3.55
C LYS A 71 -4.28 19.59 3.07
N THR A 72 -3.28 18.79 3.48
CA THR A 72 -3.23 17.36 3.14
C THR A 72 -4.39 16.60 3.75
N LEU A 73 -4.75 16.85 5.02
CA LEU A 73 -5.88 16.21 5.68
C LEU A 73 -7.22 16.56 5.00
N LEU A 74 -7.42 17.81 4.59
CA LEU A 74 -8.60 18.23 3.84
C LEU A 74 -8.68 17.61 2.43
N ALA A 75 -7.53 17.25 1.84
CA ALA A 75 -7.47 16.58 0.53
C ALA A 75 -7.67 15.05 0.60
N LEU A 76 -7.57 14.43 1.79
CA LEU A 76 -7.69 12.97 1.95
C LEU A 76 -9.01 12.39 1.42
N PRO A 77 -10.20 13.00 1.67
CA PRO A 77 -11.45 12.48 1.12
C PRO A 77 -11.42 12.37 -0.41
N ARG A 78 -10.87 13.38 -1.09
CA ARG A 78 -10.70 13.35 -2.55
C ARG A 78 -9.76 12.22 -2.99
N ALA A 79 -8.65 12.02 -2.29
CA ALA A 79 -7.72 10.93 -2.59
C ALA A 79 -8.38 9.55 -2.42
N VAL A 80 -9.23 9.37 -1.40
CA VAL A 80 -10.03 8.14 -1.20
C VAL A 80 -11.02 7.94 -2.34
N LEU A 81 -11.71 8.98 -2.79
CA LEU A 81 -12.65 8.88 -3.92
C LEU A 81 -11.95 8.52 -5.23
N VAL A 82 -10.78 9.13 -5.51
CA VAL A 82 -9.97 8.80 -6.69
C VAL A 82 -9.48 7.35 -6.61
N ALA A 83 -8.98 6.92 -5.45
CA ALA A 83 -8.58 5.53 -5.25
C ALA A 83 -9.78 4.58 -5.44
N GLY A 84 -10.96 4.91 -4.90
CA GLY A 84 -12.20 4.16 -5.10
C GLY A 84 -12.59 4.02 -6.57
N GLY A 85 -12.42 5.07 -7.38
CA GLY A 85 -12.59 5.02 -8.82
C GLY A 85 -11.65 4.02 -9.49
N ILE A 86 -10.35 4.07 -9.15
CA ILE A 86 -9.34 3.13 -9.66
C ILE A 86 -9.70 1.68 -9.29
N LEU A 87 -10.11 1.43 -8.03
CA LEU A 87 -10.49 0.09 -7.58
C LEU A 87 -11.74 -0.41 -8.29
N ARG A 88 -12.74 0.44 -8.49
CA ARG A 88 -13.98 0.08 -9.22
C ARG A 88 -13.70 -0.30 -10.67
N ASP A 89 -12.80 0.41 -11.34
CA ASP A 89 -12.44 0.13 -12.75
C ASP A 89 -11.60 -1.14 -12.86
N PHE A 90 -10.65 -1.34 -11.96
CA PHE A 90 -9.75 -2.50 -11.97
C PHE A 90 -10.40 -3.76 -11.38
N ARG A 91 -11.35 -3.63 -10.43
CA ARG A 91 -12.06 -4.71 -9.73
C ARG A 91 -11.09 -5.72 -9.09
N PRO A 92 -10.27 -5.31 -8.14
CA PRO A 92 -9.32 -6.20 -7.50
C PRO A 92 -10.01 -7.19 -6.56
N ASP A 93 -9.45 -8.40 -6.48
CA ASP A 93 -9.81 -9.41 -5.47
C ASP A 93 -9.19 -9.09 -4.10
N VAL A 94 -8.07 -8.34 -4.10
CA VAL A 94 -7.36 -7.92 -2.89
C VAL A 94 -6.60 -6.61 -3.11
N VAL A 95 -6.55 -5.78 -2.06
CA VAL A 95 -5.68 -4.59 -2.00
C VAL A 95 -4.63 -4.79 -0.92
N ILE A 96 -3.36 -4.66 -1.30
CA ILE A 96 -2.20 -4.84 -0.43
C ILE A 96 -1.58 -3.47 -0.16
N GLY A 97 -1.67 -2.99 1.06
CA GLY A 97 -1.04 -1.74 1.50
C GLY A 97 0.39 -2.00 1.99
N VAL A 98 1.37 -1.41 1.33
CA VAL A 98 2.79 -1.59 1.67
C VAL A 98 3.38 -0.39 2.41
N GLY A 99 2.54 0.54 2.83
CA GLY A 99 2.96 1.78 3.49
C GLY A 99 3.20 2.93 2.51
N GLY A 100 3.59 4.08 3.06
CA GLY A 100 3.69 5.32 2.30
C GLY A 100 2.34 6.07 2.19
N TYR A 101 2.36 7.23 1.53
CA TYR A 101 1.22 8.15 1.52
C TYR A 101 0.03 7.64 0.70
N ALA A 102 0.27 6.90 -0.39
CA ALA A 102 -0.80 6.35 -1.22
C ALA A 102 -1.52 5.16 -0.58
N SER A 103 -0.87 4.45 0.35
CA SER A 103 -1.43 3.26 0.99
C SER A 103 -2.70 3.56 1.78
N GLY A 104 -2.70 4.63 2.59
CA GLY A 104 -3.84 4.98 3.44
C GLY A 104 -5.15 5.15 2.66
N PRO A 105 -5.22 6.09 1.70
CA PRO A 105 -6.41 6.30 0.88
C PRO A 105 -6.87 5.07 0.10
N ALA A 106 -5.95 4.31 -0.50
CA ALA A 106 -6.29 3.11 -1.26
C ALA A 106 -6.85 1.99 -0.36
N MET A 107 -6.24 1.75 0.80
CA MET A 107 -6.71 0.78 1.78
C MET A 107 -8.06 1.16 2.38
N LEU A 108 -8.27 2.46 2.67
CA LEU A 108 -9.55 2.95 3.15
C LEU A 108 -10.63 2.79 2.09
N ALA A 109 -10.36 3.17 0.83
CA ALA A 109 -11.29 2.97 -0.28
C ALA A 109 -11.67 1.50 -0.45
N ALA A 110 -10.68 0.58 -0.36
CA ALA A 110 -10.91 -0.86 -0.45
C ALA A 110 -11.79 -1.36 0.70
N ALA A 111 -11.50 -0.97 1.94
CA ALA A 111 -12.28 -1.36 3.11
C ALA A 111 -13.74 -0.87 3.02
N LEU A 112 -13.95 0.38 2.59
CA LEU A 112 -15.29 0.94 2.38
C LEU A 112 -16.07 0.26 1.25
N SER A 113 -15.35 -0.33 0.28
CA SER A 113 -15.94 -1.07 -0.85
C SER A 113 -16.02 -2.59 -0.60
N SER A 114 -15.77 -3.04 0.63
CA SER A 114 -15.74 -4.46 1.02
C SER A 114 -14.76 -5.31 0.21
N VAL A 115 -13.73 -4.71 -0.37
CA VAL A 115 -12.63 -5.44 -1.01
C VAL A 115 -11.68 -5.95 0.07
N PRO A 116 -11.27 -7.23 0.06
CA PRO A 116 -10.29 -7.77 0.99
C PRO A 116 -9.00 -6.95 1.01
N THR A 117 -8.49 -6.67 2.22
CA THR A 117 -7.32 -5.81 2.42
C THR A 117 -6.25 -6.51 3.24
N LEU A 118 -4.99 -6.37 2.82
CA LEU A 118 -3.82 -6.87 3.52
C LEU A 118 -2.83 -5.73 3.74
N ALA A 119 -2.48 -5.43 4.99
CA ALA A 119 -1.39 -4.50 5.28
C ALA A 119 -0.07 -5.25 5.41
N PHE A 120 0.98 -4.75 4.78
CA PHE A 120 2.35 -5.16 5.03
C PHE A 120 3.05 -4.11 5.90
N GLU A 121 3.62 -4.55 7.04
CA GLU A 121 4.33 -3.67 7.97
C GLU A 121 5.71 -4.24 8.34
N PRO A 122 6.78 -3.68 7.78
CA PRO A 122 8.14 -4.13 8.06
C PRO A 122 8.72 -3.56 9.37
N ASN A 123 8.09 -2.57 9.97
CA ASN A 123 8.62 -1.88 11.15
C ASN A 123 8.06 -2.45 12.45
N LEU A 124 8.85 -2.35 13.53
CA LEU A 124 8.41 -2.72 14.88
C LEU A 124 7.21 -1.85 15.33
N VAL A 125 7.26 -0.55 15.04
CA VAL A 125 6.15 0.38 15.27
C VAL A 125 5.46 0.66 13.94
N PRO A 126 4.17 0.32 13.79
CA PRO A 126 3.46 0.52 12.54
C PRO A 126 3.50 1.96 12.06
N GLY A 127 3.68 2.13 10.76
CA GLY A 127 3.60 3.42 10.10
C GLY A 127 2.22 4.06 10.26
N PHE A 128 2.16 5.40 10.14
CA PHE A 128 0.91 6.15 10.34
C PHE A 128 -0.25 5.63 9.48
N ALA A 129 -0.03 5.38 8.20
CA ALA A 129 -1.06 4.86 7.29
C ALA A 129 -1.63 3.53 7.80
N ASN A 130 -0.76 2.57 8.14
CA ASN A 130 -1.17 1.26 8.64
C ASN A 130 -1.90 1.34 9.98
N ARG A 131 -1.50 2.24 10.90
CA ARG A 131 -2.22 2.45 12.18
C ARG A 131 -3.64 2.98 11.97
N VAL A 132 -3.81 3.93 11.05
CA VAL A 132 -5.14 4.51 10.78
C VAL A 132 -6.09 3.49 10.18
N VAL A 133 -5.62 2.63 9.27
CA VAL A 133 -6.48 1.64 8.63
C VAL A 133 -6.60 0.31 9.40
N ALA A 134 -5.75 0.07 10.40
CA ALA A 134 -5.71 -1.18 11.15
C ALA A 134 -7.06 -1.71 11.65
N PRO A 135 -7.99 -0.87 12.16
CA PRO A 135 -9.30 -1.36 12.62
C PRO A 135 -10.20 -1.90 11.50
N MET A 136 -9.97 -1.49 10.26
CA MET A 136 -10.86 -1.74 9.11
C MET A 136 -10.34 -2.77 8.12
N ILE A 137 -9.06 -3.13 8.20
CA ILE A 137 -8.44 -4.07 7.26
C ILE A 137 -8.73 -5.52 7.61
N SER A 138 -8.66 -6.40 6.60
CA SER A 138 -8.94 -7.83 6.75
C SER A 138 -7.84 -8.57 7.50
N ALA A 139 -6.56 -8.26 7.20
CA ALA A 139 -5.40 -8.88 7.83
C ALA A 139 -4.13 -8.02 7.67
N ALA A 140 -3.09 -8.36 8.42
CA ALA A 140 -1.76 -7.80 8.26
C ALA A 140 -0.68 -8.88 8.23
N THR A 141 0.38 -8.63 7.47
CA THR A 141 1.64 -9.36 7.54
C THR A 141 2.71 -8.43 8.09
N VAL A 142 3.52 -8.95 8.99
CA VAL A 142 4.50 -8.14 9.74
C VAL A 142 5.86 -8.83 9.81
N GLN A 143 6.90 -8.04 10.02
CA GLN A 143 8.23 -8.55 10.28
C GLN A 143 8.39 -9.01 11.74
N PHE A 144 7.86 -8.24 12.69
CA PHE A 144 8.06 -8.47 14.13
C PHE A 144 6.77 -8.93 14.79
N ARG A 145 6.86 -9.91 15.67
CA ARG A 145 5.71 -10.47 16.42
C ARG A 145 5.01 -9.40 17.27
N GLU A 146 5.76 -8.49 17.85
CA GLU A 146 5.25 -7.41 18.69
C GLU A 146 4.32 -6.47 17.93
N THR A 147 4.56 -6.29 16.65
CA THR A 147 3.75 -5.44 15.74
C THR A 147 2.34 -6.00 15.56
N CYS A 148 2.14 -7.31 15.73
CA CYS A 148 0.83 -7.96 15.63
C CYS A 148 -0.22 -7.39 16.60
N ARG A 149 0.20 -6.82 17.74
CA ARG A 149 -0.71 -6.21 18.73
C ARG A 149 -1.53 -5.04 18.14
N SER A 150 -1.07 -4.49 17.03
CA SER A 150 -1.74 -3.36 16.36
C SER A 150 -2.82 -3.80 15.36
N PHE A 151 -2.98 -5.10 15.10
CA PHE A 151 -3.86 -5.63 14.07
C PHE A 151 -4.76 -6.74 14.61
N ARG A 152 -6.00 -6.83 14.14
CA ARG A 152 -6.96 -7.87 14.56
C ARG A 152 -6.56 -9.27 14.07
N ARG A 153 -6.07 -9.37 12.84
CA ARG A 153 -5.54 -10.59 12.23
C ARG A 153 -4.15 -10.30 11.72
N CYS A 154 -3.19 -11.07 12.15
CA CYS A 154 -1.79 -10.81 11.87
C CYS A 154 -1.01 -12.11 11.69
N VAL A 155 -0.11 -12.12 10.72
CA VAL A 155 0.83 -13.21 10.47
C VAL A 155 2.24 -12.64 10.41
N VAL A 156 3.18 -13.28 11.09
CA VAL A 156 4.61 -12.92 11.03
C VAL A 156 5.21 -13.63 9.80
N THR A 157 5.58 -12.86 8.79
CA THR A 157 6.11 -13.38 7.51
C THR A 157 7.54 -12.95 7.24
N GLY A 158 8.08 -12.01 8.01
CA GLY A 158 9.32 -11.32 7.66
C GLY A 158 9.12 -10.30 6.52
N VAL A 159 10.22 -9.90 5.92
CA VAL A 159 10.24 -8.95 4.78
C VAL A 159 10.53 -9.71 3.49
N PRO A 160 9.70 -9.56 2.45
CA PRO A 160 9.99 -10.15 1.15
C PRO A 160 11.26 -9.53 0.55
N VAL A 161 12.14 -10.40 0.09
CA VAL A 161 13.39 -10.03 -0.59
C VAL A 161 13.34 -10.46 -2.05
N ARG A 162 14.05 -9.75 -2.91
CA ARG A 162 14.13 -10.11 -4.33
C ARG A 162 14.92 -11.40 -4.52
N HIS A 163 14.56 -12.22 -5.52
CA HIS A 163 15.32 -13.41 -5.89
C HIS A 163 16.80 -13.14 -6.19
N ALA A 164 17.15 -11.93 -6.62
CA ALA A 164 18.54 -11.55 -6.88
C ALA A 164 19.46 -11.56 -5.63
N PHE A 165 18.90 -11.80 -4.44
CA PHE A 165 19.66 -11.98 -3.19
C PHE A 165 19.89 -13.44 -2.82
N PHE A 166 19.40 -14.38 -3.59
CA PHE A 166 19.61 -15.82 -3.47
C PHE A 166 20.31 -16.34 -4.73
#